data_4d723eb411e59b222513365b1efd8e72
#
_entry.id   4d723eb411e59b222513365b1efd8e72
#
_cell.length_a   1.000
_cell.length_b   1.000
_cell.length_c   1.000
_cell.angle_alpha   90.00
_cell.angle_beta   90.00
_cell.angle_gamma   90.00
#
_symmetry.space_group_name_H-M   'P 1'
#
loop_
_entity.id
_entity.type
_entity.pdbx_description
1 polymer ?
#
loop_
_entity_poly.entity_id
_entity_poly.type
_entity_poly.pdbx_seq_one_letter_code
_entity_poly.pdbx_strand_id
1 'polypeptide(L)'
;MRIGFVGAGKVGCSLGRYFAQEHELVGYASKTYASAKEAARLTGSQAFESPIDLAAKCDALFITTPDGQIVPTWETIRDSDGSEVLNGMLICHCSGALPSSELNGCDERGANAYSIHPLFAIPSKSTSTKELHKAFFAIEGDSGKLKEAISIVEAMGNPYQIIETEQKVRYHAAAAMASNHVIALYRLSCDELVKCGFSSESAEKALAPLFLGNAQHVANEGTVASLTGPA
;
A
#
# COMPACT_ATOMS: atom_id res chain seq x y z
N MET A 1 -12.14 14.94 -0.63
CA MET A 1 -11.05 15.14 0.36
C MET A 1 -9.79 15.53 -0.39
N ARG A 2 -8.96 16.41 0.17
CA ARG A 2 -7.66 16.81 -0.40
C ARG A 2 -6.58 15.88 0.14
N ILE A 3 -5.91 15.15 -0.76
CA ILE A 3 -4.95 14.11 -0.39
C ILE A 3 -3.56 14.48 -0.90
N GLY A 4 -2.54 14.36 -0.04
CA GLY A 4 -1.14 14.52 -0.37
C GLY A 4 -0.33 13.24 -0.10
N PHE A 5 0.78 13.07 -0.81
CA PHE A 5 1.67 11.92 -0.65
C PHE A 5 3.09 12.34 -0.32
N VAL A 6 3.63 11.81 0.77
CA VAL A 6 5.05 11.88 1.10
C VAL A 6 5.68 10.56 0.71
N GLY A 7 6.42 10.58 -0.41
CA GLY A 7 6.95 9.40 -1.07
C GLY A 7 6.42 9.27 -2.50
N ALA A 8 7.32 9.38 -3.48
CA ALA A 8 7.05 9.31 -4.91
C ALA A 8 7.41 7.94 -5.51
N GLY A 9 7.22 6.88 -4.72
CA GLY A 9 7.47 5.50 -5.09
C GLY A 9 6.32 4.86 -5.89
N LYS A 10 6.38 3.54 -6.05
CA LYS A 10 5.36 2.75 -6.75
C LYS A 10 3.99 2.91 -6.11
N VAL A 11 3.91 2.77 -4.78
CA VAL A 11 2.66 2.88 -4.01
C VAL A 11 2.10 4.29 -4.10
N GLY A 12 2.90 5.32 -3.75
CA GLY A 12 2.43 6.71 -3.74
C GLY A 12 1.94 7.19 -5.10
N CYS A 13 2.67 6.90 -6.20
CA CYS A 13 2.23 7.28 -7.54
C CYS A 13 0.97 6.53 -8.00
N SER A 14 0.88 5.23 -7.72
CA SER A 14 -0.26 4.42 -8.14
C SER A 14 -1.52 4.77 -7.36
N LEU A 15 -1.44 4.87 -6.02
CA LEU A 15 -2.57 5.26 -5.19
C LEU A 15 -2.97 6.72 -5.41
N GLY A 16 -2.00 7.64 -5.58
CA GLY A 16 -2.31 9.03 -5.85
C GLY A 16 -3.11 9.21 -7.13
N ARG A 17 -2.71 8.54 -8.22
CA ARG A 17 -3.47 8.53 -9.46
C ARG A 17 -4.82 7.81 -9.32
N TYR A 18 -4.88 6.78 -8.52
CA TYR A 18 -6.11 6.05 -8.27
C TYR A 18 -7.10 6.92 -7.49
N PHE A 19 -6.71 7.47 -6.36
CA PHE A 19 -7.55 8.33 -5.52
C PHE A 19 -7.95 9.63 -6.21
N ALA A 20 -7.17 10.14 -7.18
CA ALA A 20 -7.52 11.31 -7.97
C ALA A 20 -8.81 11.16 -8.79
N GLN A 21 -9.40 9.97 -8.88
CA GLN A 21 -10.67 9.75 -9.56
C GLN A 21 -11.87 10.28 -8.74
N GLU A 22 -11.78 10.25 -7.41
CA GLU A 22 -12.88 10.64 -6.50
C GLU A 22 -12.44 11.67 -5.45
N HIS A 23 -11.15 11.97 -5.36
CA HIS A 23 -10.57 12.92 -4.42
C HIS A 23 -9.68 13.93 -5.13
N GLU A 24 -9.42 15.06 -4.49
CA GLU A 24 -8.46 16.05 -4.98
C GLU A 24 -7.03 15.59 -4.61
N LEU A 25 -6.25 15.18 -5.61
CA LEU A 25 -4.83 14.92 -5.41
C LEU A 25 -4.06 16.25 -5.40
N VAL A 26 -3.65 16.70 -4.23
CA VAL A 26 -2.88 17.95 -4.07
C VAL A 26 -1.48 17.78 -4.68
N GLY A 27 -0.77 16.70 -4.33
CA GLY A 27 0.55 16.48 -4.91
C GLY A 27 1.47 15.60 -4.07
N TYR A 28 2.78 15.79 -4.31
CA TYR A 28 3.83 14.96 -3.74
C TYR A 28 4.94 15.80 -3.11
N ALA A 29 5.42 15.35 -1.94
CA ALA A 29 6.75 15.62 -1.43
C ALA A 29 7.56 14.32 -1.42
N SER A 30 8.88 14.38 -1.57
CA SER A 30 9.73 13.20 -1.59
C SER A 30 11.16 13.55 -1.16
N LYS A 31 11.98 12.52 -0.84
CA LYS A 31 13.39 12.69 -0.45
C LYS A 31 14.17 13.60 -1.43
N THR A 32 13.82 13.58 -2.71
CA THR A 32 14.36 14.50 -3.71
C THR A 32 13.20 15.23 -4.40
N TYR A 33 13.35 16.52 -4.60
CA TYR A 33 12.36 17.31 -5.34
C TYR A 33 12.18 16.81 -6.77
N ALA A 34 13.22 16.25 -7.39
CA ALA A 34 13.13 15.65 -8.72
C ALA A 34 12.13 14.48 -8.76
N SER A 35 12.14 13.62 -7.72
CA SER A 35 11.18 12.51 -7.61
C SER A 35 9.75 13.02 -7.41
N ALA A 36 9.56 14.07 -6.60
CA ALA A 36 8.25 14.70 -6.43
C ALA A 36 7.73 15.30 -7.75
N LYS A 37 8.59 15.99 -8.50
CA LYS A 37 8.25 16.54 -9.83
C LYS A 37 7.86 15.44 -10.84
N GLU A 38 8.60 14.33 -10.84
CA GLU A 38 8.26 13.20 -11.72
C GLU A 38 6.87 12.65 -11.39
N ALA A 39 6.59 12.40 -10.10
CA ALA A 39 5.28 11.91 -9.66
C ALA A 39 4.15 12.89 -9.98
N ALA A 40 4.36 14.18 -9.71
CA ALA A 40 3.42 15.24 -10.02
C ALA A 40 3.09 15.29 -11.52
N ARG A 41 4.12 15.19 -12.38
CA ARG A 41 3.94 15.13 -13.84
C ARG A 41 3.14 13.92 -14.29
N LEU A 42 3.40 12.74 -13.68
CA LEU A 42 2.70 11.49 -14.01
C LEU A 42 1.22 11.50 -13.60
N THR A 43 0.87 12.30 -12.59
CA THR A 43 -0.47 12.33 -12.00
C THR A 43 -1.25 13.61 -12.27
N GLY A 44 -0.65 14.61 -12.91
CA GLY A 44 -1.27 15.91 -13.17
C GLY A 44 -1.45 16.77 -11.90
N SER A 45 -0.59 16.60 -10.89
CA SER A 45 -0.67 17.27 -9.58
C SER A 45 0.52 18.20 -9.32
N GLN A 46 0.73 18.63 -8.08
CA GLN A 46 1.81 19.57 -7.69
C GLN A 46 2.99 18.84 -7.05
N ALA A 47 4.19 19.39 -7.17
CA ALA A 47 5.38 18.97 -6.45
C ALA A 47 5.73 19.98 -5.36
N PHE A 48 6.07 19.49 -4.18
CA PHE A 48 6.45 20.28 -3.02
C PHE A 48 7.88 19.94 -2.59
N GLU A 49 8.64 20.95 -2.20
CA GLU A 49 9.99 20.75 -1.64
C GLU A 49 9.92 20.26 -0.19
N SER A 50 8.92 20.73 0.56
CA SER A 50 8.70 20.39 1.96
C SER A 50 7.41 19.57 2.14
N PRO A 51 7.45 18.46 2.93
CA PRO A 51 6.24 17.74 3.31
C PRO A 51 5.24 18.61 4.10
N ILE A 52 5.69 19.60 4.88
CA ILE A 52 4.80 20.44 5.66
C ILE A 52 4.03 21.42 4.78
N ASP A 53 4.67 21.94 3.71
CA ASP A 53 3.99 22.80 2.73
C ASP A 53 2.90 22.04 1.95
N LEU A 54 3.14 20.75 1.71
CA LEU A 54 2.13 19.85 1.16
C LEU A 54 1.00 19.64 2.16
N ALA A 55 1.34 19.31 3.42
CA ALA A 55 0.38 19.06 4.49
C ALA A 55 -0.57 20.24 4.69
N ALA A 56 -0.07 21.49 4.65
CA ALA A 56 -0.87 22.70 4.80
C ALA A 56 -2.02 22.82 3.77
N LYS A 57 -2.01 22.02 2.71
CA LYS A 57 -3.04 22.02 1.65
C LYS A 57 -3.92 20.79 1.67
N CYS A 58 -3.68 19.85 2.59
CA CYS A 58 -4.31 18.54 2.62
C CYS A 58 -5.28 18.37 3.79
N ASP A 59 -6.21 17.45 3.64
CA ASP A 59 -7.04 16.89 4.72
C ASP A 59 -6.47 15.56 5.20
N ALA A 60 -5.79 14.83 4.29
CA ALA A 60 -5.12 13.56 4.55
C ALA A 60 -3.72 13.54 3.92
N LEU A 61 -2.73 13.11 4.68
CA LEU A 61 -1.34 12.96 4.25
C LEU A 61 -0.93 11.50 4.30
N PHE A 62 -0.58 10.93 3.15
CA PHE A 62 -0.13 9.54 3.04
C PHE A 62 1.40 9.47 3.01
N ILE A 63 1.99 8.78 3.98
CA ILE A 63 3.42 8.45 4.02
C ILE A 63 3.61 7.12 3.30
N THR A 64 4.15 7.16 2.08
CA THR A 64 4.36 6.01 1.19
C THR A 64 5.84 5.76 0.90
N THR A 65 6.68 6.09 1.85
CA THR A 65 8.10 5.73 1.90
C THR A 65 8.25 4.23 2.18
N PRO A 66 9.43 3.62 1.96
CA PRO A 66 9.69 2.25 2.43
C PRO A 66 9.42 2.10 3.93
N ASP A 67 8.98 0.92 4.38
CA ASP A 67 8.55 0.68 5.76
C ASP A 67 9.54 1.22 6.81
N GLY A 68 10.84 0.92 6.65
CA GLY A 68 11.88 1.44 7.55
C GLY A 68 12.12 2.96 7.50
N GLN A 69 11.38 3.68 6.65
CA GLN A 69 11.45 5.15 6.53
C GLN A 69 10.14 5.84 6.89
N ILE A 70 9.07 5.10 7.20
CA ILE A 70 7.78 5.68 7.57
C ILE A 70 7.91 6.48 8.86
N VAL A 71 8.41 5.85 9.93
CA VAL A 71 8.59 6.51 11.23
C VAL A 71 9.56 7.70 11.16
N PRO A 72 10.78 7.58 10.60
CA PRO A 72 11.68 8.73 10.47
C PRO A 72 11.10 9.87 9.62
N THR A 73 10.30 9.53 8.58
CA THR A 73 9.63 10.55 7.77
C THR A 73 8.55 11.27 8.59
N TRP A 74 7.76 10.53 9.35
CA TRP A 74 6.75 11.11 10.23
C TRP A 74 7.39 12.02 11.29
N GLU A 75 8.42 11.57 11.98
CA GLU A 75 9.13 12.36 12.99
C GLU A 75 9.63 13.68 12.40
N THR A 76 10.20 13.65 11.19
CA THR A 76 10.64 14.87 10.49
C THR A 76 9.48 15.83 10.23
N ILE A 77 8.30 15.33 9.86
CA ILE A 77 7.10 16.15 9.59
C ILE A 77 6.55 16.70 10.92
N ARG A 78 6.39 15.83 11.91
CA ARG A 78 5.85 16.15 13.24
C ARG A 78 6.64 17.25 13.94
N ASP A 79 7.96 17.20 13.82
CA ASP A 79 8.89 18.07 14.56
C ASP A 79 9.34 19.28 13.72
N SER A 80 8.78 19.46 12.51
CA SER A 80 9.10 20.62 11.67
C SER A 80 8.40 21.90 12.12
N ASP A 81 9.00 23.03 11.83
CA ASP A 81 8.33 24.32 11.95
C ASP A 81 7.05 24.35 11.10
N GLY A 82 5.98 24.90 11.65
CA GLY A 82 4.67 24.93 10.97
C GLY A 82 3.85 23.65 11.14
N SER A 83 4.26 22.72 12.03
CA SER A 83 3.53 21.46 12.27
C SER A 83 2.12 21.66 12.87
N GLU A 84 1.72 22.86 13.27
CA GLU A 84 0.35 23.18 13.66
C GLU A 84 -0.68 22.94 12.56
N VAL A 85 -0.26 22.91 11.28
CA VAL A 85 -1.13 22.56 10.15
C VAL A 85 -1.62 21.11 10.19
N LEU A 86 -0.98 20.26 10.99
CA LEU A 86 -1.35 18.85 11.15
C LEU A 86 -2.63 18.68 11.97
N ASN A 87 -3.05 19.72 12.72
CA ASN A 87 -4.24 19.67 13.56
C ASN A 87 -5.50 19.32 12.74
N GLY A 88 -6.19 18.28 13.18
CA GLY A 88 -7.36 17.75 12.49
C GLY A 88 -7.10 16.91 11.24
N MET A 89 -5.85 16.66 10.87
CA MET A 89 -5.46 15.92 9.69
C MET A 89 -5.52 14.40 9.91
N LEU A 90 -5.75 13.64 8.84
CA LEU A 90 -5.50 12.21 8.79
C LEU A 90 -4.05 11.98 8.35
N ILE A 91 -3.25 11.36 9.20
CA ILE A 91 -1.90 10.92 8.86
C ILE A 91 -1.95 9.42 8.59
N CYS A 92 -1.71 9.05 7.35
CA CYS A 92 -1.88 7.69 6.88
C CYS A 92 -0.56 7.09 6.41
N HIS A 93 -0.37 5.80 6.58
CA HIS A 93 0.65 5.03 5.86
C HIS A 93 0.04 3.80 5.18
N CYS A 94 0.79 3.21 4.24
CA CYS A 94 0.34 2.05 3.46
C CYS A 94 1.09 0.76 3.81
N SER A 95 1.79 0.68 4.94
CA SER A 95 2.44 -0.56 5.37
C SER A 95 1.41 -1.60 5.81
N GLY A 96 1.57 -2.84 5.33
CA GLY A 96 0.80 -3.98 5.82
C GLY A 96 1.29 -4.49 7.18
N ALA A 97 2.56 -4.22 7.53
CA ALA A 97 3.21 -4.73 8.73
C ALA A 97 3.13 -3.76 9.92
N LEU A 98 3.40 -2.47 9.68
CA LEU A 98 3.44 -1.46 10.74
C LEU A 98 2.02 -1.07 11.17
N PRO A 99 1.74 -0.98 12.48
CA PRO A 99 0.50 -0.41 12.98
C PRO A 99 0.53 1.13 12.91
N SER A 100 -0.64 1.76 12.94
CA SER A 100 -0.76 3.22 12.97
C SER A 100 -0.12 3.85 14.20
N SER A 101 -0.04 3.12 15.31
CA SER A 101 0.60 3.56 16.55
C SER A 101 2.11 3.85 16.41
N GLU A 102 2.76 3.40 15.33
CA GLU A 102 4.14 3.80 15.02
C GLU A 102 4.25 5.28 14.62
N LEU A 103 3.13 5.93 14.26
CA LEU A 103 3.07 7.37 14.05
C LEU A 103 2.92 8.13 15.39
N ASN A 104 3.87 7.89 16.30
CA ASN A 104 3.87 8.44 17.66
C ASN A 104 3.72 9.96 17.68
N GLY A 105 2.92 10.48 18.63
CA GLY A 105 2.70 11.92 18.83
C GLY A 105 1.76 12.56 17.81
N CYS A 106 1.01 11.76 17.03
CA CYS A 106 -0.07 12.27 16.18
C CYS A 106 -1.12 13.01 16.99
N ASP A 107 -1.57 12.43 18.09
CA ASP A 107 -2.54 13.00 19.03
C ASP A 107 -2.06 14.30 19.66
N GLU A 108 -0.78 14.40 20.01
CA GLU A 108 -0.15 15.63 20.54
C GLU A 108 -0.21 16.79 19.51
N ARG A 109 -0.25 16.48 18.23
CA ARG A 109 -0.44 17.44 17.13
C ARG A 109 -1.91 17.65 16.75
N GLY A 110 -2.85 17.00 17.46
CA GLY A 110 -4.27 17.01 17.13
C GLY A 110 -4.61 16.28 15.81
N ALA A 111 -3.69 15.47 15.30
CA ALA A 111 -3.88 14.64 14.10
C ALA A 111 -4.38 13.24 14.48
N ASN A 112 -4.80 12.45 13.50
CA ASN A 112 -5.27 11.08 13.71
C ASN A 112 -4.48 10.12 12.80
N ALA A 113 -3.94 9.05 13.41
CA ALA A 113 -3.06 8.09 12.75
C ALA A 113 -3.81 6.90 12.17
N TYR A 114 -3.50 6.53 10.91
CA TYR A 114 -4.11 5.38 10.23
C TYR A 114 -3.10 4.59 9.41
N SER A 115 -3.36 3.29 9.34
CA SER A 115 -2.82 2.41 8.31
C SER A 115 -3.93 2.11 7.31
N ILE A 116 -3.76 2.49 6.05
CA ILE A 116 -4.69 2.19 4.95
C ILE A 116 -3.90 1.39 3.92
N HIS A 117 -3.90 0.07 4.09
CA HIS A 117 -3.06 -0.84 3.31
C HIS A 117 -3.85 -1.50 2.18
N PRO A 118 -3.47 -1.28 0.90
CA PRO A 118 -4.02 -2.04 -0.21
C PRO A 118 -3.45 -3.46 -0.19
N LEU A 119 -4.30 -4.47 0.02
CA LEU A 119 -3.93 -5.89 -0.11
C LEU A 119 -3.85 -6.24 -1.59
N PHE A 120 -2.86 -5.68 -2.25
CA PHE A 120 -2.67 -5.76 -3.70
C PHE A 120 -1.19 -5.56 -4.07
N ALA A 121 -0.71 -6.32 -5.05
CA ALA A 121 0.64 -6.14 -5.56
C ALA A 121 0.71 -4.89 -6.46
N ILE A 122 1.58 -3.94 -6.13
CA ILE A 122 1.82 -2.71 -6.89
C ILE A 122 3.23 -2.77 -7.52
N PRO A 123 3.36 -3.35 -8.72
CA PRO A 123 4.67 -3.63 -9.32
C PRO A 123 5.35 -2.39 -9.92
N SER A 124 4.60 -1.34 -10.24
CA SER A 124 5.13 -0.15 -10.94
C SER A 124 4.45 1.15 -10.48
N LYS A 125 5.06 2.31 -10.79
CA LYS A 125 4.44 3.64 -10.59
C LYS A 125 3.20 3.87 -11.46
N SER A 126 3.03 3.05 -12.51
CA SER A 126 1.96 3.13 -13.49
C SER A 126 0.97 1.95 -13.40
N THR A 127 0.89 1.28 -12.25
CA THR A 127 -0.12 0.24 -12.01
C THR A 127 -1.51 0.75 -12.39
N SER A 128 -2.23 -0.05 -13.15
CA SER A 128 -3.53 0.35 -13.71
C SER A 128 -4.55 0.68 -12.61
N THR A 129 -5.26 1.78 -12.76
CA THR A 129 -6.37 2.12 -11.85
C THR A 129 -7.49 1.07 -11.89
N LYS A 130 -7.71 0.42 -13.05
CA LYS A 130 -8.66 -0.69 -13.19
C LYS A 130 -8.26 -1.92 -12.38
N GLU A 131 -6.96 -2.15 -12.21
CA GLU A 131 -6.48 -3.24 -11.35
C GLU A 131 -6.61 -2.89 -9.88
N LEU A 132 -6.29 -1.65 -9.49
CA LEU A 132 -6.47 -1.15 -8.13
C LEU A 132 -7.93 -1.15 -7.68
N HIS A 133 -8.88 -1.06 -8.60
CA HIS A 133 -10.31 -1.18 -8.29
C HIS A 133 -10.70 -2.59 -7.76
N LYS A 134 -9.83 -3.59 -7.96
CA LYS A 134 -10.00 -4.94 -7.40
C LYS A 134 -9.34 -5.11 -6.04
N ALA A 135 -8.56 -4.13 -5.59
CA ALA A 135 -7.84 -4.22 -4.34
C ALA A 135 -8.81 -4.26 -3.15
N PHE A 136 -8.53 -5.13 -2.19
CA PHE A 136 -9.14 -5.09 -0.87
C PHE A 136 -8.29 -4.21 0.03
N PHE A 137 -8.89 -3.37 0.86
CA PHE A 137 -8.14 -2.54 1.80
C PHE A 137 -8.29 -3.01 3.24
N ALA A 138 -7.21 -3.00 4.00
CA ALA A 138 -7.27 -3.10 5.45
C ALA A 138 -7.03 -1.72 6.05
N ILE A 139 -7.93 -1.32 6.95
CA ILE A 139 -7.90 -0.03 7.63
C ILE A 139 -7.72 -0.29 9.13
N GLU A 140 -6.75 0.37 9.74
CA GLU A 140 -6.48 0.29 11.17
C GLU A 140 -6.07 1.68 11.64
N GLY A 141 -6.46 2.10 12.86
CA GLY A 141 -6.04 3.37 13.42
C GLY A 141 -7.02 3.97 14.42
N ASP A 142 -6.87 5.26 14.65
CA ASP A 142 -7.58 6.02 15.68
C ASP A 142 -9.10 6.01 15.48
N SER A 143 -9.84 5.96 16.59
CA SER A 143 -11.31 6.03 16.57
C SER A 143 -11.84 7.43 16.23
N GLY A 144 -11.02 8.48 16.40
CA GLY A 144 -11.45 9.87 16.34
C GLY A 144 -12.04 10.29 14.99
N LYS A 145 -11.39 9.91 13.89
CA LYS A 145 -11.82 10.20 12.51
C LYS A 145 -11.90 8.95 11.63
N LEU A 146 -12.26 7.82 12.22
CA LEU A 146 -12.30 6.55 11.49
C LEU A 146 -13.25 6.60 10.28
N LYS A 147 -14.37 7.30 10.40
CA LYS A 147 -15.33 7.44 9.30
C LYS A 147 -14.73 8.19 8.11
N GLU A 148 -13.95 9.23 8.37
CA GLU A 148 -13.25 9.99 7.34
C GLU A 148 -12.15 9.15 6.68
N ALA A 149 -11.39 8.36 7.46
CA ALA A 149 -10.40 7.44 6.91
C ALA A 149 -11.05 6.35 6.03
N ILE A 150 -12.17 5.78 6.46
CA ILE A 150 -12.97 4.83 5.68
C ILE A 150 -13.48 5.47 4.38
N SER A 151 -13.97 6.71 4.44
CA SER A 151 -14.54 7.40 3.28
C SER A 151 -13.56 7.55 2.11
N ILE A 152 -12.23 7.54 2.39
CA ILE A 152 -11.20 7.56 1.34
C ILE A 152 -11.32 6.33 0.44
N VAL A 153 -11.55 5.16 1.04
CA VAL A 153 -11.63 3.87 0.34
C VAL A 153 -13.04 3.64 -0.22
N GLU A 154 -14.08 4.00 0.55
CA GLU A 154 -15.48 3.84 0.11
C GLU A 154 -15.80 4.65 -1.12
N ALA A 155 -15.29 5.88 -1.24
CA ALA A 155 -15.50 6.70 -2.44
C ALA A 155 -14.95 6.03 -3.70
N MET A 156 -13.91 5.21 -3.57
CA MET A 156 -13.35 4.43 -4.68
C MET A 156 -14.15 3.18 -5.03
N GLY A 157 -15.13 2.80 -4.21
CA GLY A 157 -15.91 1.56 -4.36
C GLY A 157 -15.14 0.29 -4.02
N ASN A 158 -13.98 0.38 -3.35
CA ASN A 158 -13.21 -0.79 -2.94
C ASN A 158 -13.80 -1.45 -1.69
N PRO A 159 -13.77 -2.79 -1.62
CA PRO A 159 -14.03 -3.50 -0.38
C PRO A 159 -12.93 -3.23 0.65
N TYR A 160 -13.32 -3.16 1.92
CA TYR A 160 -12.37 -2.98 3.02
C TYR A 160 -12.76 -3.78 4.25
N GLN A 161 -11.80 -3.93 5.18
CA GLN A 161 -11.99 -4.47 6.51
C GLN A 161 -11.27 -3.59 7.51
N ILE A 162 -11.95 -3.25 8.59
CA ILE A 162 -11.30 -2.65 9.76
C ILE A 162 -10.66 -3.79 10.55
N ILE A 163 -9.42 -3.63 10.91
CA ILE A 163 -8.66 -4.59 11.73
C ILE A 163 -8.13 -3.88 12.98
N GLU A 164 -8.02 -4.62 14.07
CA GLU A 164 -7.44 -4.11 15.31
C GLU A 164 -5.90 -4.04 15.19
N THR A 165 -5.31 -3.11 15.92
CA THR A 165 -3.85 -2.86 15.92
C THR A 165 -3.06 -4.15 16.21
N GLU A 166 -3.49 -4.94 17.18
CA GLU A 166 -2.86 -6.20 17.60
C GLU A 166 -2.91 -7.29 16.51
N GLN A 167 -3.80 -7.16 15.54
CA GLN A 167 -3.95 -8.11 14.44
C GLN A 167 -3.01 -7.82 13.25
N LYS A 168 -2.34 -6.66 13.23
CA LYS A 168 -1.46 -6.26 12.09
C LYS A 168 -0.42 -7.32 11.75
N VAL A 169 0.26 -7.89 12.74
CA VAL A 169 1.29 -8.91 12.52
C VAL A 169 0.69 -10.15 11.87
N ARG A 170 -0.46 -10.63 12.35
CA ARG A 170 -1.17 -11.80 11.79
C ARG A 170 -1.68 -11.51 10.39
N TYR A 171 -2.25 -10.33 10.18
CA TYR A 171 -2.70 -9.86 8.87
C TYR A 171 -1.56 -9.85 7.86
N HIS A 172 -0.42 -9.25 8.23
CA HIS A 172 0.74 -9.20 7.35
C HIS A 172 1.32 -10.58 7.05
N ALA A 173 1.36 -11.48 8.05
CA ALA A 173 1.78 -12.86 7.84
C ALA A 173 0.89 -13.58 6.79
N ALA A 174 -0.43 -13.41 6.87
CA ALA A 174 -1.35 -13.97 5.88
C ALA A 174 -1.10 -13.40 4.47
N ALA A 175 -0.92 -12.08 4.36
CA ALA A 175 -0.58 -11.43 3.09
C ALA A 175 0.75 -11.93 2.50
N ALA A 176 1.79 -12.08 3.34
CA ALA A 176 3.09 -12.60 2.93
C ALA A 176 3.02 -14.06 2.49
N MET A 177 2.23 -14.88 3.17
CA MET A 177 1.99 -16.30 2.78
C MET A 177 1.35 -16.37 1.39
N ALA A 178 0.33 -15.54 1.11
CA ALA A 178 -0.38 -15.56 -0.16
C ALA A 178 0.39 -14.88 -1.32
N SER A 179 1.49 -14.21 -1.04
CA SER A 179 2.30 -13.48 -2.03
C SER A 179 3.75 -13.97 -2.08
N ASN A 180 4.61 -13.43 -1.24
CA ASN A 180 6.04 -13.68 -1.28
C ASN A 180 6.41 -15.14 -1.03
N HIS A 181 5.73 -15.84 -0.11
CA HIS A 181 6.00 -17.25 0.16
C HIS A 181 5.56 -18.16 -0.99
N VAL A 182 4.48 -17.81 -1.68
CA VAL A 182 4.06 -18.53 -2.89
C VAL A 182 5.13 -18.41 -3.98
N ILE A 183 5.73 -17.23 -4.18
CA ILE A 183 6.83 -17.03 -5.12
C ILE A 183 8.05 -17.84 -4.72
N ALA A 184 8.37 -17.89 -3.42
CA ALA A 184 9.49 -18.71 -2.92
C ALA A 184 9.27 -20.20 -3.15
N LEU A 185 8.05 -20.72 -2.90
CA LEU A 185 7.69 -22.11 -3.19
C LEU A 185 7.76 -22.42 -4.68
N TYR A 186 7.31 -21.51 -5.54
CA TYR A 186 7.45 -21.68 -6.99
C TYR A 186 8.92 -21.76 -7.41
N ARG A 187 9.80 -20.91 -6.84
CA ARG A 187 11.24 -20.98 -7.09
C ARG A 187 11.83 -22.32 -6.67
N LEU A 188 11.51 -22.79 -5.46
CA LEU A 188 11.96 -24.12 -5.00
C LEU A 188 11.52 -25.23 -5.95
N SER A 189 10.30 -25.19 -6.46
CA SER A 189 9.80 -26.15 -7.44
C SER A 189 10.60 -26.12 -8.75
N CYS A 190 10.97 -24.95 -9.24
CA CYS A 190 11.85 -24.82 -10.41
C CYS A 190 13.23 -25.44 -10.15
N ASP A 191 13.80 -25.21 -8.97
CA ASP A 191 15.12 -25.77 -8.60
C ASP A 191 15.08 -27.32 -8.54
N GLU A 192 13.96 -27.94 -8.13
CA GLU A 192 13.80 -29.39 -8.20
C GLU A 192 13.72 -29.91 -9.65
N LEU A 193 13.03 -29.21 -10.56
CA LEU A 193 13.02 -29.60 -11.97
C LEU A 193 14.42 -29.47 -12.61
N VAL A 194 15.22 -28.50 -12.19
CA VAL A 194 16.61 -28.40 -12.66
C VAL A 194 17.42 -29.64 -12.26
N LYS A 195 17.21 -30.21 -11.06
CA LYS A 195 17.83 -31.48 -10.64
C LYS A 195 17.33 -32.67 -11.47
N CYS A 196 16.15 -32.57 -12.09
CA CYS A 196 15.63 -33.57 -13.03
C CYS A 196 16.15 -33.39 -14.47
N GLY A 197 17.08 -32.43 -14.72
CA GLY A 197 17.72 -32.22 -16.02
C GLY A 197 17.07 -31.12 -16.87
N PHE A 198 16.14 -30.35 -16.34
CA PHE A 198 15.61 -29.17 -17.01
C PHE A 198 16.63 -28.02 -16.96
N SER A 199 16.66 -27.16 -17.99
CA SER A 199 17.30 -25.85 -17.84
C SER A 199 16.46 -24.97 -16.94
N SER A 200 17.05 -23.94 -16.31
CA SER A 200 16.29 -22.98 -15.47
C SER A 200 15.12 -22.34 -16.23
N GLU A 201 15.36 -21.95 -17.48
CA GLU A 201 14.32 -21.37 -18.34
C GLU A 201 13.20 -22.36 -18.66
N SER A 202 13.53 -23.62 -18.96
CA SER A 202 12.51 -24.64 -19.26
C SER A 202 11.73 -25.05 -18.01
N ALA A 203 12.35 -25.04 -16.83
CA ALA A 203 11.68 -25.32 -15.57
C ALA A 203 10.58 -24.27 -15.27
N GLU A 204 10.89 -22.97 -15.40
CA GLU A 204 9.92 -21.88 -15.23
C GLU A 204 8.76 -22.00 -16.24
N LYS A 205 9.07 -22.25 -17.52
CA LYS A 205 8.05 -22.42 -18.56
C LYS A 205 7.16 -23.62 -18.32
N ALA A 206 7.72 -24.73 -17.84
CA ALA A 206 6.96 -25.96 -17.58
C ALA A 206 6.00 -25.82 -16.41
N LEU A 207 6.40 -25.14 -15.33
CA LEU A 207 5.58 -24.97 -14.14
C LEU A 207 4.56 -23.83 -14.24
N ALA A 208 4.79 -22.83 -15.12
CA ALA A 208 3.92 -21.67 -15.21
C ALA A 208 2.43 -22.00 -15.45
N PRO A 209 2.05 -22.91 -16.41
CA PRO A 209 0.65 -23.26 -16.61
C PRO A 209 0.03 -23.97 -15.41
N LEU A 210 0.78 -24.85 -14.72
CA LEU A 210 0.30 -25.55 -13.53
C LEU A 210 0.04 -24.57 -12.39
N PHE A 211 1.01 -23.68 -12.13
CA PHE A 211 0.89 -22.65 -11.10
C PHE A 211 -0.28 -21.71 -11.35
N LEU A 212 -0.37 -21.16 -12.57
CA LEU A 212 -1.42 -20.24 -12.94
C LEU A 212 -2.80 -20.88 -12.88
N GLY A 213 -2.95 -22.11 -13.37
CA GLY A 213 -4.20 -22.87 -13.31
C GLY A 213 -4.66 -23.07 -11.86
N ASN A 214 -3.77 -23.52 -10.97
CA ASN A 214 -4.10 -23.69 -9.55
C ASN A 214 -4.47 -22.35 -8.89
N ALA A 215 -3.73 -21.28 -9.17
CA ALA A 215 -4.04 -19.95 -8.61
C ALA A 215 -5.43 -19.45 -9.07
N GLN A 216 -5.79 -19.67 -10.33
CA GLN A 216 -7.13 -19.32 -10.86
C GLN A 216 -8.24 -20.15 -10.23
N HIS A 217 -8.04 -21.48 -10.07
CA HIS A 217 -9.01 -22.35 -9.39
C HIS A 217 -9.23 -21.90 -7.95
N VAL A 218 -8.15 -21.67 -7.18
CA VAL A 218 -8.25 -21.17 -5.80
C VAL A 218 -9.00 -19.85 -5.73
N ALA A 219 -8.73 -18.93 -6.64
CA ALA A 219 -9.38 -17.63 -6.65
C ALA A 219 -10.89 -17.70 -6.98
N ASN A 220 -11.32 -18.67 -7.80
CA ASN A 220 -12.70 -18.80 -8.27
C ASN A 220 -13.54 -19.75 -7.43
N GLU A 221 -12.95 -20.85 -6.93
CA GLU A 221 -13.67 -22.00 -6.36
C GLU A 221 -13.30 -22.25 -4.88
N GLY A 222 -12.26 -21.54 -4.37
CA GLY A 222 -11.75 -21.72 -3.03
C GLY A 222 -10.76 -22.90 -2.90
N THR A 223 -10.11 -22.99 -1.74
CA THR A 223 -8.98 -23.91 -1.52
C THR A 223 -9.38 -25.38 -1.54
N VAL A 224 -10.55 -25.73 -0.99
CA VAL A 224 -10.99 -27.13 -0.88
C VAL A 224 -11.31 -27.72 -2.24
N ALA A 225 -12.07 -26.99 -3.08
CA ALA A 225 -12.45 -27.44 -4.41
C ALA A 225 -11.27 -27.48 -5.39
N SER A 226 -10.20 -26.74 -5.10
CA SER A 226 -9.02 -26.62 -5.96
C SER A 226 -7.95 -27.70 -5.71
N LEU A 227 -8.13 -28.56 -4.72
CA LEU A 227 -7.22 -29.72 -4.50
C LEU A 227 -7.40 -30.72 -5.62
N THR A 228 -6.42 -30.80 -6.52
CA THR A 228 -6.37 -31.76 -7.62
C THR A 228 -5.33 -32.83 -7.30
N GLY A 229 -5.75 -34.04 -7.04
CA GLY A 229 -4.87 -35.16 -6.76
C GLY A 229 -5.58 -36.23 -5.91
N PRO A 230 -5.09 -37.45 -5.89
CA PRO A 230 -5.62 -38.43 -4.96
C PRO A 230 -5.36 -37.93 -3.52
N ALA A 231 -6.45 -37.77 -2.77
CA ALA A 231 -6.42 -37.43 -1.35
C ALA A 231 -5.86 -38.62 -0.53
#